data_16a03ef0bd3d9ab829f436e745ce3c13
#
_entry.id   16a03ef0bd3d9ab829f436e745ce3c13
#
_cell.length_a   1.000
_cell.length_b   1.000
_cell.length_c   1.000
_cell.angle_alpha   90.00
_cell.angle_beta   90.00
_cell.angle_gamma   90.00
#
_symmetry.space_group_name_H-M   'P 1'
#
loop_
_entity.id
_entity.type
_entity.pdbx_description
1 polymer ?
#
loop_
_entity_poly.entity_id
_entity_poly.type
_entity_poly.pdbx_seq_one_letter_code
_entity_poly.pdbx_strand_id
1 'polypeptide(L)'
;VGVTGNGLRLVLGGAAVAAPGGPAADPVAFQDGCLLAFEASQVARGFSQTSMDNGSGVLERFLAACGRPAWDVTREDVDRVVAGLCDQGLAASTRRGYVQAFKGFHAFLVARKAGEIEAVFGVRLVNPVDEFNAARHVGADSPSVNPPPGPERMEEFFDFLKERVAGARKYTAAGRDYALFRTLYLAGLRAEESASMDRADVHFGRGPFGKLHVRFGKGARTSGPRPRWVPMLDGLDLILRWYLEEIRPRLGDGPALFCDEGGGRIHRGTVRNRLACLLDLEQAAAGADGGGGSPGRVRFSPHSLRRACATRNYERGVDLVAIQQMLGHWHVGTTMRYVTPSATFIEDAYRRAVSGTLAGLEGDDDAD
;
A
#
# COMPACT_ATOMS: atom_id res chain seq x y z
N VAL A 1 34.72 14.75 1.19
CA VAL A 1 34.15 13.40 1.06
C VAL A 1 33.49 13.10 2.40
N GLY A 2 32.20 13.41 2.58
CA GLY A 2 31.46 13.18 3.81
C GLY A 2 30.27 12.28 3.50
N VAL A 3 30.34 11.05 3.97
CA VAL A 3 29.22 10.10 3.99
C VAL A 3 28.60 10.21 5.38
N THR A 4 27.45 10.88 5.47
CA THR A 4 26.58 10.82 6.67
C THR A 4 25.65 9.63 6.54
N GLY A 5 26.14 8.46 6.97
CA GLY A 5 25.31 7.31 7.25
C GLY A 5 24.88 7.36 8.71
N ASN A 6 23.57 7.48 8.98
CA ASN A 6 23.01 7.21 10.30
C ASN A 6 23.13 5.71 10.58
N GLY A 7 24.29 5.32 11.09
CA GLY A 7 24.54 3.96 11.59
C GLY A 7 23.91 3.81 12.96
N LEU A 8 23.05 2.82 13.10
CA LEU A 8 22.57 2.31 14.38
C LEU A 8 23.79 2.01 15.27
N ARG A 9 23.98 2.78 16.32
CA ARG A 9 24.93 2.46 17.38
C ARG A 9 24.20 1.65 18.44
N LEU A 10 24.35 0.33 18.37
CA LEU A 10 23.87 -0.57 19.42
C LEU A 10 24.72 -0.32 20.66
N VAL A 11 24.23 0.48 21.60
CA VAL A 11 24.82 0.58 22.93
C VAL A 11 24.17 -0.48 23.80
N LEU A 12 24.83 -1.62 23.93
CA LEU A 12 24.53 -2.62 24.95
C LEU A 12 25.02 -2.08 26.30
N GLY A 13 24.25 -1.18 26.89
CA GLY A 13 24.40 -0.75 28.27
C GLY A 13 23.43 -1.53 29.14
N GLY A 14 23.93 -2.47 29.95
CA GLY A 14 23.12 -3.06 31.03
C GLY A 14 22.64 -1.92 31.94
N ALA A 15 21.31 -1.74 32.04
CA ALA A 15 20.73 -0.82 32.98
C ALA A 15 21.06 -1.29 34.40
N ALA A 16 21.89 -0.54 35.11
CA ALA A 16 22.08 -0.72 36.53
C ALA A 16 20.73 -0.43 37.23
N VAL A 17 20.26 -1.40 38.01
CA VAL A 17 19.10 -1.21 38.88
C VAL A 17 19.48 -0.09 39.85
N ALA A 18 18.82 1.06 39.75
CA ALA A 18 19.04 2.18 40.66
C ALA A 18 18.63 1.77 42.09
N ALA A 19 19.54 1.95 43.04
CA ALA A 19 19.25 1.74 44.43
C ALA A 19 18.20 2.79 44.91
N PRO A 20 17.31 2.45 45.86
CA PRO A 20 16.33 3.40 46.40
C PRO A 20 17.05 4.57 47.08
N GLY A 21 16.95 5.78 46.47
CA GLY A 21 17.58 7.03 46.97
C GLY A 21 18.47 7.74 45.99
N GLY A 22 18.59 7.28 44.71
CA GLY A 22 19.26 8.01 43.62
C GLY A 22 18.43 9.19 43.11
N PRO A 23 19.04 10.12 42.29
CA PRO A 23 18.30 11.24 41.69
C PRO A 23 17.13 10.69 40.90
N ALA A 24 15.96 11.36 41.05
CA ALA A 24 14.73 10.97 40.36
C ALA A 24 15.02 10.78 38.86
N ALA A 25 14.74 9.59 38.36
CA ALA A 25 15.00 9.28 36.94
C ALA A 25 14.15 10.24 36.07
N ASP A 26 14.79 10.83 35.08
CA ASP A 26 14.10 11.69 34.12
C ASP A 26 13.08 10.85 33.34
N PRO A 27 11.76 11.13 33.46
CA PRO A 27 10.73 10.39 32.77
C PRO A 27 10.87 10.45 31.24
N VAL A 28 11.38 11.56 30.68
CA VAL A 28 11.56 11.72 29.24
C VAL A 28 12.68 10.80 28.76
N ALA A 29 13.83 10.86 29.38
CA ALA A 29 14.96 9.99 29.04
C ALA A 29 14.62 8.48 29.21
N PHE A 30 13.83 8.14 30.23
CA PHE A 30 13.39 6.77 30.42
C PHE A 30 12.41 6.32 29.33
N GLN A 31 11.47 7.18 28.92
CA GLN A 31 10.53 6.90 27.84
C GLN A 31 11.27 6.72 26.51
N ASP A 32 12.25 7.56 26.20
CA ASP A 32 13.08 7.42 24.99
C ASP A 32 13.83 6.07 24.99
N GLY A 33 14.35 5.66 26.12
CA GLY A 33 14.94 4.33 26.29
C GLY A 33 13.95 3.19 26.04
N CYS A 34 12.69 3.35 26.50
CA CYS A 34 11.63 2.38 26.22
C CYS A 34 11.23 2.34 24.72
N LEU A 35 11.19 3.49 24.04
CA LEU A 35 10.92 3.57 22.62
C LEU A 35 12.01 2.87 21.80
N LEU A 36 13.29 3.11 22.11
CA LEU A 36 14.40 2.44 21.46
C LEU A 36 14.36 0.91 21.69
N ALA A 37 14.05 0.46 22.90
CA ALA A 37 13.90 -0.96 23.19
C ALA A 37 12.71 -1.58 22.46
N PHE A 38 11.62 -0.83 22.29
CA PHE A 38 10.48 -1.27 21.48
C PHE A 38 10.84 -1.42 20.01
N GLU A 39 11.55 -0.44 19.42
CA GLU A 39 12.05 -0.53 18.05
C GLU A 39 12.97 -1.74 17.85
N ALA A 40 13.91 -1.97 18.77
CA ALA A 40 14.76 -3.15 18.73
C ALA A 40 13.94 -4.46 18.75
N SER A 41 12.84 -4.49 19.52
CA SER A 41 11.94 -5.64 19.53
C SER A 41 11.19 -5.83 18.22
N GLN A 42 10.87 -4.74 17.51
CA GLN A 42 10.25 -4.79 16.19
C GLN A 42 11.21 -5.30 15.12
N VAL A 43 12.49 -4.88 15.16
CA VAL A 43 13.55 -5.42 14.31
C VAL A 43 13.67 -6.92 14.49
N ALA A 44 13.77 -7.39 15.74
CA ALA A 44 13.85 -8.81 16.06
C ALA A 44 12.64 -9.63 15.55
N ARG A 45 11.49 -8.98 15.40
CA ARG A 45 10.25 -9.56 14.84
C ARG A 45 10.14 -9.43 13.33
N GLY A 46 11.17 -8.91 12.65
CA GLY A 46 11.21 -8.79 11.19
C GLY A 46 10.33 -7.67 10.61
N PHE A 47 10.06 -6.61 11.35
CA PHE A 47 9.37 -5.44 10.80
C PHE A 47 10.27 -4.72 9.81
N SER A 48 9.70 -4.21 8.71
CA SER A 48 10.45 -3.39 7.77
C SER A 48 10.71 -1.99 8.34
N GLN A 49 11.85 -1.37 7.97
CA GLN A 49 12.20 -0.02 8.40
C GLN A 49 11.05 0.97 8.16
N THR A 50 10.47 0.98 6.96
CA THR A 50 9.33 1.85 6.63
C THR A 50 8.11 1.64 7.55
N SER A 51 7.86 0.40 8.00
CA SER A 51 6.75 0.12 8.93
C SER A 51 7.06 0.63 10.33
N MET A 52 8.31 0.55 10.75
CA MET A 52 8.77 1.09 12.03
C MET A 52 8.71 2.61 12.03
N ASP A 53 9.27 3.29 11.02
CA ASP A 53 9.26 4.75 10.90
C ASP A 53 7.82 5.32 10.92
N ASN A 54 6.91 4.69 10.17
CA ASN A 54 5.50 5.10 10.18
C ASN A 54 4.85 4.86 11.55
N GLY A 55 5.15 3.74 12.21
CA GLY A 55 4.63 3.39 13.53
C GLY A 55 5.15 4.32 14.61
N SER A 56 6.45 4.60 14.63
CA SER A 56 7.11 5.50 15.58
C SER A 56 6.56 6.92 15.46
N GLY A 57 6.48 7.47 14.25
CA GLY A 57 5.93 8.82 14.07
C GLY A 57 4.45 8.97 14.42
N VAL A 58 3.64 7.88 14.31
CA VAL A 58 2.25 7.87 14.81
C VAL A 58 2.22 7.80 16.34
N LEU A 59 3.06 6.96 16.93
CA LEU A 59 3.17 6.79 18.38
C LEU A 59 3.66 8.07 19.07
N GLU A 60 4.69 8.71 18.54
CA GLU A 60 5.21 9.98 19.06
C GLU A 60 4.13 11.07 19.07
N ARG A 61 3.38 11.23 17.97
CA ARG A 61 2.27 12.18 17.92
C ARG A 61 1.16 11.85 18.91
N PHE A 62 0.87 10.57 19.12
CA PHE A 62 -0.11 10.14 20.11
C PHE A 62 0.35 10.52 21.54
N LEU A 63 1.59 10.18 21.90
CA LEU A 63 2.16 10.49 23.21
C LEU A 63 2.27 12.00 23.46
N ALA A 64 2.67 12.77 22.44
CA ALA A 64 2.69 14.23 22.51
C ALA A 64 1.28 14.80 22.77
N ALA A 65 0.24 14.25 22.14
CA ALA A 65 -1.14 14.66 22.38
C ALA A 65 -1.67 14.26 23.77
N CYS A 66 -1.15 13.18 24.39
CA CYS A 66 -1.45 12.82 25.77
C CYS A 66 -0.79 13.79 26.77
N GLY A 67 0.39 14.32 26.46
CA GLY A 67 1.12 15.30 27.28
C GLY A 67 1.70 14.73 28.58
N ARG A 68 1.85 13.39 28.64
CA ARG A 68 2.42 12.68 29.80
C ARG A 68 3.14 11.41 29.38
N PRO A 69 4.00 10.82 30.24
CA PRO A 69 4.65 9.55 29.95
C PRO A 69 3.67 8.43 29.66
N ALA A 70 4.08 7.47 28.83
CA ALA A 70 3.21 6.39 28.35
C ALA A 70 2.62 5.51 29.46
N TRP A 71 3.30 5.41 30.62
CA TRP A 71 2.82 4.65 31.80
C TRP A 71 1.81 5.40 32.66
N ASP A 72 1.69 6.74 32.47
CA ASP A 72 0.73 7.59 33.17
C ASP A 72 -0.52 7.90 32.33
N VAL A 73 -0.57 7.42 31.10
CA VAL A 73 -1.71 7.63 30.20
C VAL A 73 -2.94 6.90 30.73
N THR A 74 -4.02 7.64 30.91
CA THR A 74 -5.32 7.12 31.37
C THR A 74 -6.26 6.81 30.20
N ARG A 75 -7.41 6.20 30.49
CA ARG A 75 -8.45 5.93 29.48
C ARG A 75 -9.02 7.24 28.92
N GLU A 76 -9.23 8.21 29.80
CA GLU A 76 -9.73 9.54 29.46
C GLU A 76 -8.75 10.31 28.55
N ASP A 77 -7.44 10.08 28.71
CA ASP A 77 -6.44 10.64 27.80
C ASP A 77 -6.56 10.04 26.39
N VAL A 78 -6.77 8.72 26.32
CA VAL A 78 -6.99 8.05 25.02
C VAL A 78 -8.26 8.57 24.35
N ASP A 79 -9.37 8.67 25.11
CA ASP A 79 -10.65 9.21 24.62
C ASP A 79 -10.49 10.63 24.09
N ARG A 80 -9.83 11.50 24.84
CA ARG A 80 -9.57 12.89 24.46
C ARG A 80 -8.72 13.00 23.18
N VAL A 81 -7.66 12.19 23.05
CA VAL A 81 -6.82 12.17 21.85
C VAL A 81 -7.62 11.67 20.66
N VAL A 82 -8.40 10.60 20.81
CA VAL A 82 -9.21 10.05 19.71
C VAL A 82 -10.30 11.03 19.28
N ALA A 83 -10.94 11.74 20.22
CA ALA A 83 -11.91 12.79 19.92
C ALA A 83 -11.25 13.95 19.15
N GLY A 84 -10.09 14.44 19.60
CA GLY A 84 -9.34 15.48 18.89
C GLY A 84 -8.90 15.09 17.47
N LEU A 85 -8.56 13.81 17.24
CA LEU A 85 -8.30 13.31 15.89
C LEU A 85 -9.58 13.26 15.03
N CYS A 86 -10.74 13.06 15.66
CA CYS A 86 -12.04 13.12 14.98
C CYS A 86 -12.37 14.54 14.56
N ASP A 87 -12.20 15.52 15.46
CA ASP A 87 -12.44 16.94 15.20
C ASP A 87 -11.55 17.50 14.08
N GLN A 88 -10.34 16.97 13.95
CA GLN A 88 -9.43 17.25 12.84
C GLN A 88 -9.87 16.60 11.51
N GLY A 89 -10.99 15.88 11.47
CA GLY A 89 -11.51 15.22 10.27
C GLY A 89 -10.74 13.97 9.84
N LEU A 90 -9.90 13.37 10.69
CA LEU A 90 -9.16 12.17 10.32
C LEU A 90 -10.08 10.97 10.16
N ALA A 91 -9.87 10.21 9.09
CA ALA A 91 -10.65 9.00 8.81
C ALA A 91 -10.55 7.98 9.96
N ALA A 92 -11.61 7.22 10.20
CA ALA A 92 -11.68 6.20 11.25
C ALA A 92 -10.54 5.18 11.18
N SER A 93 -10.10 4.81 9.97
CA SER A 93 -8.94 3.93 9.75
C SER A 93 -7.63 4.54 10.24
N THR A 94 -7.44 5.84 10.06
CA THR A 94 -6.28 6.59 10.54
C THR A 94 -6.28 6.66 12.07
N ARG A 95 -7.42 7.03 12.66
CA ARG A 95 -7.58 7.07 14.13
C ARG A 95 -7.28 5.71 14.77
N ARG A 96 -7.78 4.62 14.18
CA ARG A 96 -7.42 3.25 14.60
C ARG A 96 -5.92 3.00 14.55
N GLY A 97 -5.22 3.54 13.54
CA GLY A 97 -3.77 3.42 13.43
C GLY A 97 -3.04 4.03 14.63
N TYR A 98 -3.48 5.19 15.11
CA TYR A 98 -2.93 5.84 16.30
C TYR A 98 -3.13 4.99 17.56
N VAL A 99 -4.36 4.53 17.80
CA VAL A 99 -4.69 3.68 18.97
C VAL A 99 -3.91 2.37 18.91
N GLN A 100 -3.79 1.74 17.75
CA GLN A 100 -3.05 0.47 17.61
C GLN A 100 -1.54 0.64 17.82
N ALA A 101 -0.94 1.76 17.38
CA ALA A 101 0.46 2.05 17.64
C ALA A 101 0.73 2.17 19.15
N PHE A 102 -0.10 2.95 19.85
CA PHE A 102 -0.01 3.10 21.30
C PHE A 102 -0.28 1.78 22.05
N LYS A 103 -1.34 1.06 21.69
CA LYS A 103 -1.66 -0.25 22.27
C LYS A 103 -0.50 -1.24 22.13
N GLY A 104 0.16 -1.24 20.99
CA GLY A 104 1.33 -2.09 20.74
C GLY A 104 2.52 -1.74 21.63
N PHE A 105 2.79 -0.44 21.79
CA PHE A 105 3.84 0.03 22.69
C PHE A 105 3.52 -0.23 24.16
N HIS A 106 2.30 0.07 24.60
CA HIS A 106 1.88 -0.18 25.97
C HIS A 106 1.94 -1.68 26.31
N ALA A 107 1.54 -2.56 25.41
CA ALA A 107 1.68 -4.00 25.60
C ALA A 107 3.16 -4.43 25.75
N PHE A 108 4.09 -3.78 25.04
CA PHE A 108 5.52 -3.99 25.25
C PHE A 108 5.99 -3.51 26.62
N LEU A 109 5.53 -2.33 27.08
CA LEU A 109 5.85 -1.84 28.43
C LEU A 109 5.37 -2.83 29.51
N VAL A 110 4.15 -3.29 29.41
CA VAL A 110 3.60 -4.31 30.34
C VAL A 110 4.45 -5.57 30.33
N ALA A 111 4.83 -6.06 29.16
CA ALA A 111 5.53 -7.33 29.04
C ALA A 111 7.01 -7.26 29.46
N ARG A 112 7.66 -6.09 29.32
CA ARG A 112 9.13 -6.02 29.46
C ARG A 112 9.64 -4.94 30.40
N LYS A 113 8.80 -3.97 30.77
CA LYS A 113 9.21 -2.77 31.53
C LYS A 113 8.40 -2.54 32.81
N ALA A 114 7.36 -3.34 33.07
CA ALA A 114 6.47 -3.12 34.18
C ALA A 114 7.18 -3.04 35.55
N GLY A 115 8.11 -3.98 35.83
CA GLY A 115 8.86 -3.98 37.08
C GLY A 115 9.82 -2.79 37.23
N GLU A 116 10.45 -2.36 36.12
CA GLU A 116 11.32 -1.17 36.13
C GLU A 116 10.51 0.10 36.38
N ILE A 117 9.34 0.24 35.71
CA ILE A 117 8.44 1.39 35.85
C ILE A 117 7.88 1.47 37.27
N GLU A 118 7.44 0.35 37.82
CA GLU A 118 6.93 0.29 39.22
C GLU A 118 8.02 0.64 40.24
N ALA A 119 9.25 0.14 40.02
CA ALA A 119 10.36 0.42 40.94
C ALA A 119 10.84 1.89 40.85
N VAL A 120 10.83 2.51 39.68
CA VAL A 120 11.38 3.86 39.46
C VAL A 120 10.32 4.94 39.69
N PHE A 121 9.10 4.74 39.22
CA PHE A 121 8.04 5.74 39.20
C PHE A 121 6.88 5.42 40.15
N GLY A 122 6.86 4.24 40.75
CA GLY A 122 5.77 3.80 41.64
C GLY A 122 4.45 3.52 40.92
N VAL A 123 4.47 3.40 39.57
CA VAL A 123 3.27 3.25 38.76
C VAL A 123 3.08 1.79 38.36
N ARG A 124 1.92 1.24 38.69
CA ARG A 124 1.49 -0.07 38.20
C ARG A 124 0.76 0.08 36.90
N LEU A 125 1.32 -0.50 35.83
CA LEU A 125 0.76 -0.41 34.49
C LEU A 125 -0.62 -1.05 34.37
N VAL A 126 -1.58 -0.28 33.89
CA VAL A 126 -2.93 -0.73 33.53
C VAL A 126 -3.17 -0.35 32.07
N ASN A 127 -3.74 -1.26 31.28
CA ASN A 127 -3.99 -0.95 29.86
C ASN A 127 -5.08 0.14 29.73
N PRO A 128 -4.74 1.33 29.18
CA PRO A 128 -5.72 2.40 29.02
C PRO A 128 -6.56 2.26 27.74
N VAL A 129 -6.22 1.30 26.88
CA VAL A 129 -6.99 1.03 25.64
C VAL A 129 -7.94 -0.13 25.89
N ASP A 130 -9.23 0.14 25.85
CA ASP A 130 -10.29 -0.85 26.04
C ASP A 130 -11.24 -0.92 24.82
N GLU A 131 -12.39 -1.58 24.98
CA GLU A 131 -13.38 -1.73 23.91
C GLU A 131 -14.19 -0.46 23.61
N PHE A 132 -14.17 0.52 24.51
CA PHE A 132 -14.95 1.75 24.38
C PHE A 132 -14.14 2.84 23.66
N ASN A 133 -12.81 2.86 23.79
CA ASN A 133 -11.94 3.83 23.14
C ASN A 133 -11.16 3.26 21.93
N ALA A 134 -11.11 1.95 21.77
CA ALA A 134 -10.66 1.33 20.53
C ALA A 134 -11.78 1.42 19.49
N ALA A 135 -11.62 2.24 18.45
CA ALA A 135 -12.57 2.32 17.35
C ALA A 135 -12.90 0.91 16.84
N ARG A 136 -14.16 0.49 16.95
CA ARG A 136 -14.63 -0.82 16.50
C ARG A 136 -14.24 -1.02 15.05
N HIS A 137 -13.85 -2.23 14.70
CA HIS A 137 -13.72 -2.66 13.33
C HIS A 137 -15.14 -2.71 12.79
N VAL A 138 -15.64 -1.57 12.31
CA VAL A 138 -16.82 -1.56 11.46
C VAL A 138 -16.40 -2.37 10.25
N GLY A 139 -16.92 -3.57 10.14
CA GLY A 139 -16.65 -4.48 9.05
C GLY A 139 -16.82 -3.71 7.76
N ALA A 140 -16.22 -4.10 6.69
CA ALA A 140 -16.28 -3.63 5.29
C ALA A 140 -17.19 -2.44 4.89
N ASP A 141 -17.77 -1.73 5.83
CA ASP A 141 -18.83 -0.73 5.71
C ASP A 141 -18.38 0.63 5.19
N SER A 142 -17.09 0.77 4.91
CA SER A 142 -16.74 1.77 3.96
C SER A 142 -16.48 1.05 2.64
N PRO A 143 -17.45 1.03 1.72
CA PRO A 143 -17.11 0.88 0.34
C PRO A 143 -15.98 1.87 0.13
N SER A 144 -14.85 1.38 -0.32
CA SER A 144 -13.70 2.24 -0.61
C SER A 144 -14.25 3.52 -1.24
N VAL A 145 -14.01 4.60 -0.56
CA VAL A 145 -14.54 5.92 -0.90
C VAL A 145 -14.27 6.32 -2.35
N ASN A 146 -13.33 5.66 -3.01
CA ASN A 146 -13.05 5.83 -4.42
C ASN A 146 -13.07 4.45 -5.13
N PRO A 147 -14.08 4.17 -5.95
CA PRO A 147 -14.06 3.00 -6.83
C PRO A 147 -12.81 3.03 -7.72
N PRO A 148 -12.30 1.87 -8.15
CA PRO A 148 -11.22 1.85 -9.13
C PRO A 148 -11.72 2.52 -10.42
N PRO A 149 -10.82 3.16 -11.20
CA PRO A 149 -11.20 3.74 -12.49
C PRO A 149 -11.74 2.64 -13.40
N GLY A 150 -12.87 2.94 -14.06
CA GLY A 150 -13.50 2.04 -15.03
C GLY A 150 -12.66 1.86 -16.31
N PRO A 151 -13.05 0.92 -17.19
CA PRO A 151 -12.34 0.65 -18.43
C PRO A 151 -12.19 1.89 -19.31
N GLU A 152 -13.27 2.64 -19.53
CA GLU A 152 -13.30 3.85 -20.37
C GLU A 152 -12.32 4.90 -19.83
N ARG A 153 -12.34 5.13 -18.52
CA ARG A 153 -11.42 6.07 -17.87
C ARG A 153 -9.95 5.64 -18.01
N MET A 154 -9.70 4.35 -18.02
CA MET A 154 -8.35 3.82 -18.22
C MET A 154 -7.90 3.95 -19.68
N GLU A 155 -8.79 3.75 -20.65
CA GLU A 155 -8.50 3.96 -22.05
C GLU A 155 -8.16 5.43 -22.34
N GLU A 156 -8.96 6.39 -21.88
CA GLU A 156 -8.68 7.83 -21.98
C GLU A 156 -7.28 8.18 -21.43
N PHE A 157 -6.95 7.70 -20.24
CA PHE A 157 -5.64 7.96 -19.64
C PHE A 157 -4.49 7.37 -20.45
N PHE A 158 -4.64 6.16 -20.96
CA PHE A 158 -3.58 5.53 -21.75
C PHE A 158 -3.47 6.10 -23.15
N ASP A 159 -4.54 6.59 -23.74
CA ASP A 159 -4.49 7.31 -25.02
C ASP A 159 -3.79 8.65 -24.84
N PHE A 160 -4.10 9.40 -23.79
CA PHE A 160 -3.33 10.59 -23.41
C PHE A 160 -1.82 10.26 -23.26
N LEU A 161 -1.45 9.14 -22.62
CA LEU A 161 -0.04 8.76 -22.51
C LEU A 161 0.59 8.39 -23.84
N LYS A 162 -0.12 7.75 -24.77
CA LYS A 162 0.36 7.44 -26.13
C LYS A 162 0.61 8.72 -26.93
N GLU A 163 -0.32 9.68 -26.90
CA GLU A 163 -0.17 10.98 -27.52
C GLU A 163 1.06 11.72 -26.98
N ARG A 164 1.27 11.66 -25.67
CA ARG A 164 2.47 12.21 -25.06
C ARG A 164 3.76 11.53 -25.51
N VAL A 165 3.75 10.22 -25.73
CA VAL A 165 4.92 9.52 -26.32
C VAL A 165 5.18 10.01 -27.74
N ALA A 166 4.14 10.13 -28.56
CA ALA A 166 4.26 10.56 -29.96
C ALA A 166 4.75 12.02 -30.11
N GLY A 167 4.27 12.92 -29.20
CA GLY A 167 4.59 14.36 -29.25
C GLY A 167 5.71 14.82 -28.31
N ALA A 168 6.34 13.91 -27.56
CA ALA A 168 7.21 14.31 -26.47
C ALA A 168 8.60 14.78 -26.93
N ARG A 169 9.01 15.98 -26.51
CA ARG A 169 10.43 16.41 -26.57
C ARG A 169 11.34 15.47 -25.76
N LYS A 170 10.86 14.95 -24.63
CA LYS A 170 11.54 13.95 -23.79
C LYS A 170 10.92 12.57 -24.00
N TYR A 171 11.14 12.01 -25.19
CA TYR A 171 10.59 10.73 -25.62
C TYR A 171 10.85 9.58 -24.64
N THR A 172 12.07 9.47 -24.09
CA THR A 172 12.46 8.40 -23.16
C THR A 172 11.68 8.44 -21.84
N ALA A 173 11.46 9.63 -21.27
CA ALA A 173 10.69 9.78 -20.04
C ALA A 173 9.20 9.47 -20.27
N ALA A 174 8.62 9.91 -21.37
CA ALA A 174 7.24 9.63 -21.73
C ALA A 174 7.02 8.13 -22.00
N GLY A 175 7.92 7.49 -22.76
CA GLY A 175 7.88 6.06 -23.06
C GLY A 175 8.04 5.19 -21.79
N ARG A 176 8.94 5.58 -20.89
CA ARG A 176 9.06 4.91 -19.58
C ARG A 176 7.75 5.01 -18.78
N ASP A 177 7.16 6.19 -18.69
CA ASP A 177 5.94 6.40 -17.93
C ASP A 177 4.78 5.59 -18.52
N TYR A 178 4.63 5.55 -19.83
CA TYR A 178 3.65 4.70 -20.51
C TYR A 178 3.84 3.22 -20.17
N ALA A 179 5.05 2.67 -20.35
CA ALA A 179 5.34 1.28 -20.05
C ALA A 179 5.14 0.95 -18.56
N LEU A 180 5.58 1.84 -17.66
CA LEU A 180 5.41 1.68 -16.21
C LEU A 180 3.94 1.59 -15.81
N PHE A 181 3.10 2.53 -16.24
CA PHE A 181 1.69 2.56 -15.83
C PHE A 181 0.85 1.49 -16.51
N ARG A 182 1.19 1.11 -17.76
CA ARG A 182 0.62 -0.09 -18.38
C ARG A 182 0.97 -1.35 -17.59
N THR A 183 2.21 -1.50 -17.16
CA THR A 183 2.63 -2.64 -16.35
C THR A 183 1.87 -2.69 -15.02
N LEU A 184 1.73 -1.55 -14.33
CA LEU A 184 0.94 -1.48 -13.08
C LEU A 184 -0.52 -1.88 -13.29
N TYR A 185 -1.13 -1.42 -14.38
CA TYR A 185 -2.53 -1.69 -14.69
C TYR A 185 -2.76 -3.13 -15.18
N LEU A 186 -1.93 -3.64 -16.09
CA LEU A 186 -2.16 -4.94 -16.72
C LEU A 186 -1.70 -6.11 -15.85
N ALA A 187 -0.57 -5.96 -15.15
CA ALA A 187 -0.04 -6.98 -14.25
C ALA A 187 -0.48 -6.82 -12.78
N GLY A 188 -1.16 -5.73 -12.44
CA GLY A 188 -1.64 -5.47 -11.09
C GLY A 188 -0.53 -5.33 -10.05
N LEU A 189 0.64 -4.82 -10.41
CA LEU A 189 1.77 -4.69 -9.50
C LEU A 189 1.55 -3.58 -8.47
N ARG A 190 2.18 -3.73 -7.30
CA ARG A 190 2.33 -2.61 -6.36
C ARG A 190 3.42 -1.66 -6.86
N ALA A 191 3.31 -0.37 -6.49
CA ALA A 191 4.34 0.62 -6.86
C ALA A 191 5.76 0.21 -6.40
N GLU A 192 5.89 -0.39 -5.22
CA GLU A 192 7.15 -0.91 -4.72
C GLU A 192 7.66 -2.10 -5.54
N GLU A 193 6.76 -3.01 -5.91
CA GLU A 193 7.09 -4.18 -6.73
C GLU A 193 7.62 -3.73 -8.11
N SER A 194 6.93 -2.79 -8.77
CA SER A 194 7.38 -2.25 -10.07
C SER A 194 8.71 -1.50 -9.98
N ALA A 195 8.93 -0.74 -8.91
CA ALA A 195 10.18 -0.03 -8.69
C ALA A 195 11.37 -0.99 -8.43
N SER A 196 11.11 -2.15 -7.84
CA SER A 196 12.13 -3.14 -7.48
C SER A 196 12.44 -4.13 -8.62
N MET A 197 11.71 -4.09 -9.73
CA MET A 197 11.94 -5.02 -10.85
C MET A 197 13.23 -4.72 -11.60
N ASP A 198 13.89 -5.79 -12.05
CA ASP A 198 15.02 -5.76 -12.97
C ASP A 198 14.59 -6.16 -14.39
N ARG A 199 15.43 -5.83 -15.39
CA ARG A 199 15.23 -6.29 -16.77
C ARG A 199 15.18 -7.83 -16.85
N ALA A 200 15.97 -8.51 -16.03
CA ALA A 200 16.03 -9.97 -15.94
C ALA A 200 14.74 -10.59 -15.38
N ASP A 201 13.84 -9.82 -14.77
CA ASP A 201 12.57 -10.31 -14.27
C ASP A 201 11.49 -10.43 -15.37
N VAL A 202 11.78 -9.98 -16.60
CA VAL A 202 10.87 -10.07 -17.75
C VAL A 202 11.21 -11.31 -18.57
N HIS A 203 10.34 -12.30 -18.56
CA HIS A 203 10.55 -13.60 -19.21
C HIS A 203 9.56 -13.82 -20.36
N PHE A 204 9.91 -13.39 -21.54
CA PHE A 204 9.03 -13.49 -22.73
C PHE A 204 8.73 -14.93 -23.17
N GLY A 205 9.67 -15.85 -23.00
CA GLY A 205 9.50 -17.25 -23.39
C GLY A 205 8.83 -18.14 -22.34
N ARG A 206 8.34 -17.59 -21.22
CA ARG A 206 7.76 -18.39 -20.14
C ARG A 206 6.24 -18.48 -20.24
N GLY A 207 5.73 -19.60 -20.75
CA GLY A 207 4.30 -19.82 -21.00
C GLY A 207 3.81 -19.01 -22.22
N PRO A 208 2.49 -19.11 -22.53
CA PRO A 208 1.95 -18.56 -23.79
C PRO A 208 1.95 -17.02 -23.86
N PHE A 209 2.00 -16.34 -22.71
CA PHE A 209 1.92 -14.87 -22.62
C PHE A 209 3.21 -14.23 -22.13
N GLY A 210 4.29 -15.01 -21.88
CA GLY A 210 5.39 -14.54 -21.08
C GLY A 210 5.00 -14.27 -19.62
N LYS A 211 5.97 -14.06 -18.74
CA LYS A 211 5.73 -13.80 -17.31
C LYS A 211 6.69 -12.78 -16.73
N LEU A 212 6.20 -12.02 -15.78
CA LEU A 212 7.01 -11.18 -14.90
C LEU A 212 7.33 -11.96 -13.62
N HIS A 213 8.57 -11.93 -13.18
CA HIS A 213 9.00 -12.49 -11.90
C HIS A 213 9.00 -11.40 -10.82
N VAL A 214 7.98 -11.35 -10.00
CA VAL A 214 7.91 -10.42 -8.87
C VAL A 214 8.63 -11.05 -7.67
N ARG A 215 9.91 -10.72 -7.50
CA ARG A 215 10.78 -11.30 -6.45
C ARG A 215 10.43 -10.80 -5.04
N PHE A 216 10.06 -9.53 -4.92
CA PHE A 216 9.86 -8.84 -3.65
C PHE A 216 8.39 -8.53 -3.37
N GLY A 217 7.54 -9.55 -3.43
CA GLY A 217 6.14 -9.42 -3.01
C GLY A 217 6.05 -9.12 -1.50
N LYS A 218 5.02 -8.34 -1.09
CA LYS A 218 4.79 -8.05 0.33
C LYS A 218 4.63 -9.35 1.13
N GLY A 219 5.60 -9.68 1.97
CA GLY A 219 5.56 -10.82 2.87
C GLY A 219 4.65 -10.61 4.07
N ALA A 220 4.31 -11.68 4.78
CA ALA A 220 3.80 -11.60 6.14
C ALA A 220 4.95 -11.23 7.09
N ARG A 221 4.62 -10.68 8.27
CA ARG A 221 5.57 -10.13 9.26
C ARG A 221 6.78 -11.01 9.61
N THR A 222 6.70 -12.31 9.32
CA THR A 222 7.74 -13.29 9.70
C THR A 222 8.27 -14.12 8.54
N SER A 223 7.72 -14.02 7.32
CA SER A 223 8.01 -14.96 6.21
C SER A 223 8.81 -14.37 5.05
N GLY A 224 9.31 -13.14 5.18
CA GLY A 224 10.08 -12.49 4.11
C GLY A 224 9.26 -12.16 2.85
N PRO A 225 9.92 -11.68 1.78
CA PRO A 225 9.27 -11.40 0.51
C PRO A 225 8.76 -12.69 -0.14
N ARG A 226 7.58 -12.61 -0.77
CA ARG A 226 6.98 -13.74 -1.48
C ARG A 226 7.10 -13.55 -2.98
N PRO A 227 7.96 -14.33 -3.63
CA PRO A 227 8.08 -14.29 -5.07
C PRO A 227 6.82 -14.89 -5.73
N ARG A 228 6.48 -14.36 -6.90
CA ARG A 228 5.39 -14.88 -7.74
C ARG A 228 5.64 -14.60 -9.21
N TRP A 229 4.96 -15.36 -10.04
CA TRP A 229 4.94 -15.18 -11.48
C TRP A 229 3.62 -14.55 -11.90
N VAL A 230 3.70 -13.47 -12.68
CA VAL A 230 2.53 -12.75 -13.18
C VAL A 230 2.52 -12.84 -14.70
N PRO A 231 1.45 -13.33 -15.35
CA PRO A 231 1.37 -13.41 -16.81
C PRO A 231 1.30 -12.00 -17.42
N MET A 232 1.90 -11.83 -18.58
CA MET A 232 1.86 -10.58 -19.36
C MET A 232 0.65 -10.60 -20.32
N LEU A 233 -0.54 -10.35 -19.75
CA LEU A 233 -1.79 -10.35 -20.50
C LEU A 233 -2.00 -9.05 -21.28
N ASP A 234 -2.93 -9.07 -22.24
CA ASP A 234 -3.44 -7.90 -22.97
C ASP A 234 -2.34 -7.07 -23.67
N GLY A 235 -1.37 -7.75 -24.27
CA GLY A 235 -0.29 -7.11 -25.01
C GLY A 235 0.78 -6.44 -24.16
N LEU A 236 0.83 -6.73 -22.85
CA LEU A 236 1.88 -6.22 -21.98
C LEU A 236 3.28 -6.70 -22.42
N ASP A 237 3.39 -7.90 -22.97
CA ASP A 237 4.63 -8.43 -23.53
C ASP A 237 5.15 -7.57 -24.69
N LEU A 238 4.27 -7.11 -25.59
CA LEU A 238 4.61 -6.22 -26.70
C LEU A 238 5.06 -4.85 -26.20
N ILE A 239 4.37 -4.29 -25.23
CA ILE A 239 4.72 -2.99 -24.61
C ILE A 239 6.09 -3.08 -23.94
N LEU A 240 6.37 -4.17 -23.21
CA LEU A 240 7.66 -4.35 -22.56
C LEU A 240 8.79 -4.67 -23.53
N ARG A 241 8.54 -5.38 -24.65
CA ARG A 241 9.52 -5.53 -25.74
C ARG A 241 9.91 -4.18 -26.29
N TRP A 242 8.92 -3.41 -26.78
CA TRP A 242 9.16 -2.06 -27.27
C TRP A 242 9.93 -1.21 -26.25
N TYR A 243 9.51 -1.24 -24.98
CA TYR A 243 10.19 -0.47 -23.95
C TYR A 243 11.65 -0.89 -23.76
N LEU A 244 11.93 -2.20 -23.72
CA LEU A 244 13.27 -2.75 -23.51
C LEU A 244 14.18 -2.54 -24.73
N GLU A 245 13.64 -2.51 -25.92
CA GLU A 245 14.38 -2.34 -27.17
C GLU A 245 14.62 -0.85 -27.50
N GLU A 246 13.59 0.00 -27.36
CA GLU A 246 13.64 1.37 -27.87
C GLU A 246 13.89 2.44 -26.77
N ILE A 247 13.39 2.23 -25.58
CA ILE A 247 13.39 3.26 -24.52
C ILE A 247 14.47 2.97 -23.47
N ARG A 248 14.47 1.77 -22.94
CA ARG A 248 15.30 1.39 -21.79
C ARG A 248 16.80 1.56 -22.04
N PRO A 249 17.35 1.25 -23.22
CA PRO A 249 18.79 1.45 -23.49
C PRO A 249 19.23 2.91 -23.37
N ARG A 250 18.31 3.86 -23.64
CA ARG A 250 18.57 5.30 -23.55
C ARG A 250 18.57 5.84 -22.12
N LEU A 251 18.21 5.02 -21.15
CA LEU A 251 18.18 5.34 -19.71
C LEU A 251 19.37 4.71 -18.94
N GLY A 252 20.38 4.21 -19.64
CA GLY A 252 21.60 3.62 -19.06
C GLY A 252 21.55 2.09 -18.93
N ASP A 253 22.69 1.49 -18.57
CA ASP A 253 22.92 0.04 -18.63
C ASP A 253 22.60 -0.71 -17.33
N GLY A 254 22.14 0.01 -16.30
CA GLY A 254 21.80 -0.59 -15.00
C GLY A 254 20.79 -1.73 -15.07
N PRO A 255 20.67 -2.57 -14.05
CA PRO A 255 19.80 -3.75 -14.05
C PRO A 255 18.32 -3.40 -13.92
N ALA A 256 17.97 -2.23 -13.36
CA ALA A 256 16.58 -1.87 -13.07
C ALA A 256 15.73 -1.84 -14.34
N LEU A 257 14.52 -2.39 -14.27
CA LEU A 257 13.56 -2.32 -15.37
C LEU A 257 13.13 -0.87 -15.62
N PHE A 258 12.69 -0.18 -14.57
CA PHE A 258 12.30 1.22 -14.67
C PHE A 258 13.30 2.13 -13.96
N CYS A 259 13.80 3.13 -14.71
CA CYS A 259 14.82 4.07 -14.26
C CYS A 259 14.29 5.51 -14.29
N ASP A 260 14.93 6.38 -13.52
CA ASP A 260 14.82 7.82 -13.69
C ASP A 260 15.61 8.30 -14.93
N GLU A 261 15.61 9.60 -15.19
CA GLU A 261 16.31 10.19 -16.33
C GLU A 261 17.85 10.12 -16.17
N GLY A 262 18.34 9.91 -14.97
CA GLY A 262 19.77 9.72 -14.66
C GLY A 262 20.22 8.25 -14.70
N GLY A 263 19.33 7.31 -15.07
CA GLY A 263 19.63 5.88 -15.14
C GLY A 263 19.53 5.15 -13.79
N GLY A 264 19.23 5.86 -12.71
CA GLY A 264 19.00 5.28 -11.39
C GLY A 264 17.66 4.55 -11.29
N ARG A 265 17.57 3.56 -10.42
CA ARG A 265 16.31 2.86 -10.11
C ARG A 265 15.28 3.85 -9.56
N ILE A 266 14.06 3.84 -10.08
CA ILE A 266 12.96 4.64 -9.51
C ILE A 266 12.56 4.12 -8.13
N HIS A 267 12.02 5.02 -7.30
CA HIS A 267 11.46 4.68 -6.00
C HIS A 267 9.93 4.68 -6.03
N ARG A 268 9.32 3.99 -5.09
CA ARG A 268 7.86 3.99 -4.87
C ARG A 268 7.26 5.41 -4.84
N GLY A 269 7.95 6.35 -4.19
CA GLY A 269 7.55 7.76 -4.14
C GLY A 269 7.52 8.40 -5.53
N THR A 270 8.55 8.13 -6.35
CA THR A 270 8.64 8.59 -7.74
C THR A 270 7.46 8.08 -8.58
N VAL A 271 7.11 6.79 -8.46
CA VAL A 271 5.96 6.21 -9.18
C VAL A 271 4.67 6.97 -8.85
N ARG A 272 4.42 7.25 -7.56
CA ARG A 272 3.23 7.99 -7.13
C ARG A 272 3.22 9.44 -7.61
N ASN A 273 4.34 10.14 -7.47
CA ASN A 273 4.45 11.54 -7.86
C ASN A 273 4.34 11.71 -9.38
N ARG A 274 4.91 10.77 -10.16
CA ARG A 274 4.77 10.77 -11.62
C ARG A 274 3.32 10.57 -12.05
N LEU A 275 2.60 9.62 -11.45
CA LEU A 275 1.17 9.44 -11.74
C LEU A 275 0.38 10.71 -11.43
N ALA A 276 0.60 11.32 -10.27
CA ALA A 276 -0.09 12.55 -9.89
C ALA A 276 0.17 13.67 -10.92
N CYS A 277 1.44 13.89 -11.29
CA CYS A 277 1.83 14.87 -12.30
C CYS A 277 1.18 14.60 -13.68
N LEU A 278 1.10 13.34 -14.12
CA LEU A 278 0.47 12.96 -15.38
C LEU A 278 -1.04 13.20 -15.37
N LEU A 279 -1.72 12.94 -14.25
CA LEU A 279 -3.14 13.24 -14.10
C LEU A 279 -3.40 14.76 -14.08
N ASP A 280 -2.50 15.57 -13.51
CA ASP A 280 -2.59 17.02 -13.56
C ASP A 280 -2.42 17.55 -15.00
N LEU A 281 -1.46 16.99 -15.75
CA LEU A 281 -1.23 17.34 -17.16
C LEU A 281 -2.40 16.93 -18.05
N GLU A 282 -2.98 15.76 -17.84
CA GLU A 282 -4.17 15.29 -18.54
C GLU A 282 -5.38 16.21 -18.28
N GLN A 283 -5.56 16.63 -17.03
CA GLN A 283 -6.63 17.55 -16.67
C GLN A 283 -6.42 18.93 -17.32
N ALA A 284 -5.19 19.44 -17.37
CA ALA A 284 -4.84 20.69 -18.00
C ALA A 284 -5.08 20.64 -19.52
N ALA A 285 -4.73 19.54 -20.20
CA ALA A 285 -4.95 19.35 -21.62
C ALA A 285 -6.45 19.38 -21.94
N ALA A 286 -7.27 18.66 -21.19
CA ALA A 286 -8.72 18.65 -21.36
C ALA A 286 -9.39 20.02 -21.13
N GLY A 287 -8.82 20.86 -20.25
CA GLY A 287 -9.30 22.22 -20.01
C GLY A 287 -8.91 23.22 -21.13
N ALA A 288 -7.83 22.97 -21.86
CA ALA A 288 -7.37 23.81 -22.94
C ALA A 288 -8.23 23.66 -24.23
N ASP A 289 -8.89 22.52 -24.41
CA ASP A 289 -9.73 22.24 -25.57
C ASP A 289 -11.14 22.90 -25.53
N GLY A 290 -11.37 23.89 -24.64
CA GLY A 290 -12.44 24.85 -24.75
C GLY A 290 -13.85 24.37 -24.38
N GLY A 291 -13.98 23.29 -23.65
CA GLY A 291 -15.28 22.81 -23.12
C GLY A 291 -15.57 23.35 -21.73
N GLY A 292 -16.45 24.34 -21.60
CA GLY A 292 -16.88 24.84 -20.29
C GLY A 292 -17.40 23.72 -19.40
N GLY A 293 -16.82 23.59 -18.20
CA GLY A 293 -17.44 22.87 -17.08
C GLY A 293 -17.46 21.35 -17.17
N SER A 294 -16.53 20.69 -17.85
CA SER A 294 -16.41 19.22 -17.73
C SER A 294 -16.12 18.85 -16.25
N PRO A 295 -16.93 17.96 -15.64
CA PRO A 295 -16.65 17.49 -14.29
C PRO A 295 -15.23 16.95 -14.27
N GLY A 296 -14.41 17.38 -13.30
CA GLY A 296 -13.00 17.02 -13.22
C GLY A 296 -12.81 15.52 -13.37
N ARG A 297 -11.89 15.09 -14.22
CA ARG A 297 -11.59 13.68 -14.46
C ARG A 297 -11.21 13.00 -13.15
N VAL A 298 -11.78 11.80 -12.90
CA VAL A 298 -11.52 11.05 -11.67
C VAL A 298 -10.02 10.77 -11.49
N ARG A 299 -9.47 11.27 -10.40
CA ARG A 299 -8.07 11.02 -10.00
C ARG A 299 -7.95 9.63 -9.38
N PHE A 300 -6.84 8.99 -9.63
CA PHE A 300 -6.57 7.67 -9.09
C PHE A 300 -5.08 7.50 -8.66
N SER A 301 -4.81 6.49 -7.89
CA SER A 301 -3.49 6.17 -7.36
C SER A 301 -2.91 4.91 -8.02
N PRO A 302 -1.61 4.60 -7.85
CA PRO A 302 -1.06 3.31 -8.29
C PRO A 302 -1.79 2.10 -7.67
N HIS A 303 -2.35 2.27 -6.46
CA HIS A 303 -3.16 1.25 -5.83
C HIS A 303 -4.52 1.06 -6.51
N SER A 304 -5.10 2.15 -7.02
CA SER A 304 -6.35 2.10 -7.80
C SER A 304 -6.14 1.37 -9.13
N LEU A 305 -4.98 1.53 -9.81
CA LEU A 305 -4.63 0.76 -11.00
C LEU A 305 -4.62 -0.75 -10.72
N ARG A 306 -4.06 -1.15 -9.60
CA ARG A 306 -4.07 -2.56 -9.19
C ARG A 306 -5.48 -3.07 -8.88
N ARG A 307 -6.35 -2.25 -8.28
CA ARG A 307 -7.75 -2.59 -8.08
C ARG A 307 -8.50 -2.70 -9.40
N ALA A 308 -8.26 -1.78 -10.34
CA ALA A 308 -8.82 -1.84 -11.68
C ALA A 308 -8.37 -3.13 -12.42
N CYS A 309 -7.10 -3.54 -12.29
CA CYS A 309 -6.63 -4.82 -12.79
C CYS A 309 -7.44 -6.00 -12.23
N ALA A 310 -7.66 -6.03 -10.91
CA ALA A 310 -8.42 -7.11 -10.26
C ALA A 310 -9.86 -7.15 -10.78
N THR A 311 -10.55 -6.01 -10.80
CA THR A 311 -11.94 -5.88 -11.25
C THR A 311 -12.07 -6.30 -12.71
N ARG A 312 -11.20 -5.78 -13.60
CA ARG A 312 -11.21 -6.13 -15.03
C ARG A 312 -11.04 -7.64 -15.28
N ASN A 313 -10.10 -8.29 -14.59
CA ASN A 313 -9.90 -9.72 -14.74
C ASN A 313 -11.11 -10.52 -14.23
N TYR A 314 -11.72 -10.09 -13.13
CA TYR A 314 -12.91 -10.69 -12.58
C TYR A 314 -14.11 -10.58 -13.55
N GLU A 315 -14.36 -9.39 -14.10
CA GLU A 315 -15.43 -9.14 -15.07
C GLU A 315 -15.25 -9.91 -16.38
N ARG A 316 -14.02 -10.29 -16.72
CA ARG A 316 -13.68 -11.17 -17.84
C ARG A 316 -13.82 -12.66 -17.53
N GLY A 317 -14.26 -13.00 -16.33
CA GLY A 317 -14.46 -14.39 -15.90
C GLY A 317 -13.20 -15.10 -15.41
N VAL A 318 -12.12 -14.39 -15.13
CA VAL A 318 -10.93 -15.00 -14.51
C VAL A 318 -11.27 -15.40 -13.08
N ASP A 319 -10.97 -16.65 -12.74
CA ASP A 319 -11.22 -17.18 -11.40
C ASP A 319 -10.58 -16.33 -10.29
N LEU A 320 -11.31 -16.14 -9.19
CA LEU A 320 -10.89 -15.29 -8.08
C LEU A 320 -9.60 -15.76 -7.41
N VAL A 321 -9.36 -17.08 -7.38
CA VAL A 321 -8.11 -17.67 -6.84
C VAL A 321 -6.94 -17.37 -7.77
N ALA A 322 -7.16 -17.43 -9.09
CA ALA A 322 -6.15 -17.05 -10.07
C ALA A 322 -5.78 -15.55 -9.93
N ILE A 323 -6.78 -14.66 -9.76
CA ILE A 323 -6.55 -13.24 -9.49
C ILE A 323 -5.81 -13.06 -8.16
N GLN A 324 -6.17 -13.79 -7.12
CA GLN A 324 -5.49 -13.78 -5.83
C GLN A 324 -4.00 -14.11 -5.97
N GLN A 325 -3.69 -15.18 -6.69
CA GLN A 325 -2.30 -15.62 -6.92
C GLN A 325 -1.53 -14.60 -7.76
N MET A 326 -2.13 -14.08 -8.83
CA MET A 326 -1.54 -13.03 -9.68
C MET A 326 -1.19 -11.78 -8.84
N LEU A 327 -2.09 -11.35 -7.99
CA LEU A 327 -1.89 -10.21 -7.12
C LEU A 327 -0.96 -10.52 -5.92
N GLY A 328 -0.78 -11.78 -5.53
CA GLY A 328 -0.02 -12.18 -4.35
C GLY A 328 -0.69 -11.77 -3.04
N HIS A 329 -2.00 -11.98 -2.95
CA HIS A 329 -2.75 -11.83 -1.70
C HIS A 329 -2.73 -13.14 -0.93
N TRP A 330 -2.50 -13.08 0.39
CA TRP A 330 -2.49 -14.27 1.25
C TRP A 330 -3.89 -14.83 1.48
N HIS A 331 -4.88 -13.93 1.62
CA HIS A 331 -6.27 -14.30 1.86
C HIS A 331 -7.14 -13.87 0.70
N VAL A 332 -8.06 -14.73 0.28
CA VAL A 332 -9.07 -14.43 -0.76
C VAL A 332 -9.90 -13.20 -0.38
N GLY A 333 -10.27 -13.04 0.88
CA GLY A 333 -10.97 -11.86 1.38
C GLY A 333 -10.24 -10.52 1.12
N THR A 334 -8.91 -10.55 0.95
CA THR A 334 -8.18 -9.36 0.49
C THR A 334 -8.46 -9.09 -0.98
N THR A 335 -8.51 -10.11 -1.82
CA THR A 335 -8.81 -9.98 -3.25
C THR A 335 -10.25 -9.51 -3.45
N MET A 336 -11.22 -10.04 -2.71
CA MET A 336 -12.61 -9.59 -2.76
C MET A 336 -12.78 -8.10 -2.48
N ARG A 337 -12.01 -7.51 -1.57
CA ARG A 337 -12.01 -6.05 -1.33
C ARG A 337 -11.41 -5.23 -2.48
N TYR A 338 -10.69 -5.85 -3.39
CA TYR A 338 -10.12 -5.20 -4.59
C TYR A 338 -11.07 -5.24 -5.77
N VAL A 339 -11.91 -6.26 -5.84
CA VAL A 339 -12.90 -6.44 -6.91
C VAL A 339 -14.12 -5.58 -6.59
N THR A 340 -14.46 -4.69 -7.50
CA THR A 340 -15.61 -3.81 -7.42
C THR A 340 -16.33 -3.89 -8.77
N PRO A 341 -17.17 -4.92 -8.99
CA PRO A 341 -17.84 -5.11 -10.27
C PRO A 341 -18.72 -3.93 -10.62
N SER A 342 -18.85 -3.62 -11.91
CA SER A 342 -19.77 -2.62 -12.42
C SER A 342 -21.22 -3.07 -12.24
N ALA A 343 -22.15 -2.11 -12.17
CA ALA A 343 -23.57 -2.41 -12.09
C ALA A 343 -24.04 -3.22 -13.30
N THR A 344 -23.55 -2.88 -14.50
CA THR A 344 -23.85 -3.62 -15.74
C THR A 344 -23.39 -5.06 -15.68
N PHE A 345 -22.19 -5.32 -15.17
CA PHE A 345 -21.68 -6.69 -14.97
C PHE A 345 -22.60 -7.51 -14.04
N ILE A 346 -23.04 -6.89 -12.93
CA ILE A 346 -23.93 -7.54 -11.96
C ILE A 346 -25.28 -7.87 -12.63
N GLU A 347 -25.87 -6.91 -13.35
CA GLU A 347 -27.13 -7.10 -14.08
C GLU A 347 -27.03 -8.19 -15.15
N ASP A 348 -25.94 -8.19 -15.92
CA ASP A 348 -25.69 -9.22 -16.94
C ASP A 348 -25.45 -10.60 -16.33
N ALA A 349 -24.83 -10.67 -15.15
CA ALA A 349 -24.67 -11.92 -14.43
C ALA A 349 -26.04 -12.50 -13.99
N TYR A 350 -26.93 -11.66 -13.45
CA TYR A 350 -28.29 -12.07 -13.11
C TYR A 350 -29.10 -12.47 -14.35
N ARG A 351 -29.03 -11.70 -15.45
CA ARG A 351 -29.71 -12.01 -16.69
C ARG A 351 -29.28 -13.37 -17.23
N ARG A 352 -28.00 -13.69 -17.27
CA ARG A 352 -27.48 -14.99 -17.69
C ARG A 352 -27.97 -16.12 -16.79
N ALA A 353 -28.00 -15.93 -15.48
CA ALA A 353 -28.48 -16.93 -14.54
C ALA A 353 -29.96 -17.26 -14.75
N VAL A 354 -30.80 -16.22 -14.93
CA VAL A 354 -32.23 -16.40 -15.17
C VAL A 354 -32.49 -17.05 -16.52
N SER A 355 -31.81 -16.63 -17.60
CA SER A 355 -31.96 -17.24 -18.93
C SER A 355 -31.54 -18.71 -18.95
N GLY A 356 -30.49 -19.09 -18.21
CA GLY A 356 -30.07 -20.49 -18.06
C GLY A 356 -31.13 -21.36 -17.34
N THR A 357 -31.82 -20.77 -16.36
CA THR A 357 -32.92 -21.45 -15.65
C THR A 357 -34.13 -21.64 -16.54
N LEU A 358 -34.51 -20.66 -17.34
CA LEU A 358 -35.64 -20.72 -18.27
C LEU A 358 -35.39 -21.74 -19.39
N ALA A 359 -34.18 -21.76 -19.97
CA ALA A 359 -33.81 -22.75 -20.98
C ALA A 359 -33.81 -24.22 -20.44
N GLY A 360 -33.52 -24.38 -19.14
CA GLY A 360 -33.64 -25.69 -18.48
C GLY A 360 -35.07 -26.13 -18.25
N LEU A 361 -36.02 -25.21 -18.09
CA LEU A 361 -37.43 -25.51 -17.92
C LEU A 361 -38.15 -25.82 -19.26
N GLU A 362 -37.70 -25.20 -20.36
CA GLU A 362 -38.25 -25.46 -21.70
C GLU A 362 -37.74 -26.80 -22.29
N GLY A 363 -36.63 -27.33 -21.79
CA GLY A 363 -36.07 -28.61 -22.25
C GLY A 363 -36.67 -29.88 -21.59
N ASP A 364 -37.42 -29.75 -20.50
CA ASP A 364 -38.08 -30.87 -19.80
C ASP A 364 -39.53 -31.11 -20.31
N ASP A 365 -40.12 -30.20 -21.08
CA ASP A 365 -41.48 -30.37 -21.62
C ASP A 365 -41.54 -31.16 -22.96
N ASP A 366 -40.40 -31.47 -23.59
CA ASP A 366 -40.31 -32.23 -24.82
C ASP A 366 -39.95 -33.74 -24.62
N ALA A 367 -40.01 -34.26 -23.39
CA ALA A 367 -39.62 -35.62 -23.03
C ALA A 367 -40.76 -36.45 -22.46
N ASP A 368 -42.02 -36.30 -22.97
CA ASP A 368 -43.12 -37.24 -22.72
C ASP A 368 -43.74 -37.76 -24.04
#